data_55fc4f906565f5b39282eaebaa9afa64
#
_entry.id   55fc4f906565f5b39282eaebaa9afa64
#
_cell.length_a   1.000
_cell.length_b   1.000
_cell.length_c   1.000
_cell.angle_alpha   90.00
_cell.angle_beta   90.00
_cell.angle_gamma   90.00
#
_symmetry.space_group_name_H-M   'P 1'
#
loop_
_entity.id
_entity.type
_entity.pdbx_description
1 polymer ?
#
loop_
_entity_poly.entity_id
_entity_poly.type
_entity_poly.pdbx_seq_one_letter_code
_entity_poly.pdbx_strand_id
1 'polypeptide(L)'
;MDTIGNQIAWRLGYLTILQGVIARLANSAAAMKAGSVAVLTALLACAVGQQAPFHWALFVLPGVLFMGFHAFFLQQERAFVQLYNTASDAPLAQVLSYRIDAARLAAVREPLLSVLCRPTVWAFHLPLLAGVVLVYQGLREASPCC
;
A
#
# COMPACT_ATOMS: atom_id res chain seq x y z
N MET A 1 6.25 -32.89 -31.03
CA MET A 1 6.17 -32.50 -29.61
C MET A 1 5.69 -31.06 -29.55
N ASP A 2 4.54 -30.84 -28.92
CA ASP A 2 3.72 -29.65 -29.04
C ASP A 2 4.39 -28.39 -28.50
N THR A 3 5.01 -27.60 -29.38
CA THR A 3 5.56 -26.27 -29.05
C THR A 3 4.50 -25.35 -28.44
N ILE A 4 3.25 -25.47 -28.87
CA ILE A 4 2.10 -24.71 -28.35
C ILE A 4 1.77 -25.13 -26.92
N GLY A 5 1.73 -26.43 -26.61
CA GLY A 5 1.48 -26.92 -25.26
C GLY A 5 2.52 -26.43 -24.25
N ASN A 6 3.80 -26.44 -24.64
CA ASN A 6 4.88 -25.91 -23.83
C ASN A 6 4.76 -24.39 -23.60
N GLN A 7 4.39 -23.63 -24.62
CA GLN A 7 4.18 -22.18 -24.48
C GLN A 7 3.04 -21.85 -23.52
N ILE A 8 1.94 -22.60 -23.59
CA ILE A 8 0.82 -22.45 -22.64
C ILE A 8 1.27 -22.74 -21.21
N ALA A 9 2.00 -23.84 -21.01
CA ALA A 9 2.50 -24.21 -19.67
C ALA A 9 3.43 -23.14 -19.08
N TRP A 10 4.37 -22.62 -19.88
CA TRP A 10 5.24 -21.52 -19.44
C TRP A 10 4.48 -20.23 -19.12
N ARG A 11 3.48 -19.87 -19.94
CA ARG A 11 2.63 -18.70 -19.69
C ARG A 11 1.84 -18.84 -18.40
N LEU A 12 1.19 -19.99 -18.17
CA LEU A 12 0.44 -20.26 -16.95
C LEU A 12 1.34 -20.20 -15.72
N GLY A 13 2.53 -20.80 -15.77
CA GLY A 13 3.51 -20.70 -14.69
C GLY A 13 3.91 -19.25 -14.38
N TYR A 14 4.16 -18.45 -15.41
CA TYR A 14 4.50 -17.04 -15.25
C TYR A 14 3.35 -16.23 -14.63
N LEU A 15 2.11 -16.39 -15.11
CA LEU A 15 0.93 -15.72 -14.58
C LEU A 15 0.68 -16.12 -13.12
N THR A 16 0.87 -17.38 -12.75
CA THR A 16 0.76 -17.86 -11.38
C THR A 16 1.78 -17.19 -10.45
N ILE A 17 3.04 -17.03 -10.89
CA ILE A 17 4.07 -16.32 -10.13
C ILE A 17 3.68 -14.85 -9.95
N LEU A 18 3.23 -14.17 -11.01
CA LEU A 18 2.78 -12.78 -10.91
C LEU A 18 1.61 -12.62 -9.95
N GLN A 19 0.60 -13.49 -10.00
CA GLN A 19 -0.52 -13.48 -9.05
C GLN A 19 -0.05 -13.64 -7.60
N GLY A 20 0.91 -14.53 -7.34
CA GLY A 20 1.49 -14.72 -6.01
C GLY A 20 2.21 -13.46 -5.51
N VAL A 21 2.91 -12.72 -6.39
CA VAL A 21 3.56 -11.46 -6.03
C VAL A 21 2.51 -10.37 -5.77
N ILE A 22 1.51 -10.23 -6.64
CA ILE A 22 0.41 -9.26 -6.49
C ILE A 22 -0.31 -9.47 -5.15
N ALA A 23 -0.67 -10.72 -4.82
CA ALA A 23 -1.34 -11.04 -3.56
C ALA A 23 -0.50 -10.65 -2.34
N ARG A 24 0.83 -10.90 -2.36
CA ARG A 24 1.72 -10.48 -1.27
C ARG A 24 1.80 -8.97 -1.12
N LEU A 25 1.87 -8.23 -2.23
CA LEU A 25 1.93 -6.77 -2.22
C LEU A 25 0.61 -6.15 -1.73
N ALA A 26 -0.54 -6.70 -2.15
CA ALA A 26 -1.86 -6.31 -1.66
C ALA A 26 -1.99 -6.53 -0.14
N ASN A 27 -1.53 -7.70 0.36
CA ASN A 27 -1.51 -7.99 1.79
C ASN A 27 -0.58 -7.03 2.56
N SER A 28 0.58 -6.68 2.00
CA SER A 28 1.47 -5.69 2.60
C SER A 28 0.83 -4.30 2.65
N ALA A 29 0.14 -3.87 1.59
CA ALA A 29 -0.62 -2.61 1.59
C ALA A 29 -1.73 -2.60 2.64
N ALA A 30 -2.45 -3.72 2.81
CA ALA A 30 -3.46 -3.89 3.86
C ALA A 30 -2.84 -3.85 5.26
N ALA A 31 -1.68 -4.50 5.46
CA ALA A 31 -0.93 -4.48 6.72
C ALA A 31 -0.49 -3.07 7.11
N MET A 32 -0.12 -2.20 6.15
CA MET A 32 0.21 -0.79 6.43
C MET A 32 -1.02 -0.02 6.96
N LYS A 33 -2.21 -0.28 6.44
CA LYS A 33 -3.45 0.30 6.98
C LYS A 33 -3.72 -0.16 8.41
N ALA A 34 -3.66 -1.46 8.66
CA ALA A 34 -3.87 -2.01 10.00
C ALA A 34 -2.82 -1.48 11.00
N GLY A 35 -1.55 -1.45 10.60
CA GLY A 35 -0.45 -0.89 11.40
C GLY A 35 -0.66 0.58 11.73
N SER A 36 -1.14 1.39 10.78
CA SER A 36 -1.42 2.82 11.04
C SER A 36 -2.51 3.00 12.09
N VAL A 37 -3.59 2.22 12.03
CA VAL A 37 -4.64 2.25 13.05
C VAL A 37 -4.07 1.86 14.42
N ALA A 38 -3.35 0.74 14.50
CA ALA A 38 -2.80 0.24 15.76
C ALA A 38 -1.83 1.23 16.42
N VAL A 39 -0.88 1.79 15.65
CA VAL A 39 0.11 2.73 16.17
C VAL A 39 -0.55 4.05 16.59
N LEU A 40 -1.44 4.61 15.78
CA LEU A 40 -2.11 5.87 16.11
C LEU A 40 -3.04 5.72 17.32
N THR A 41 -3.74 4.58 17.46
CA THR A 41 -4.58 4.29 18.61
C THR A 41 -3.74 4.12 19.89
N ALA A 42 -2.59 3.42 19.79
CA ALA A 42 -1.67 3.26 20.91
C ALA A 42 -1.09 4.61 21.36
N LEU A 43 -0.69 5.47 20.41
CA LEU A 43 -0.21 6.83 20.71
C LEU A 43 -1.30 7.68 21.37
N LEU A 44 -2.54 7.58 20.88
CA LEU A 44 -3.68 8.28 21.48
C LEU A 44 -3.92 7.81 22.93
N ALA A 45 -3.89 6.52 23.19
CA ALA A 45 -4.02 5.97 24.54
C ALA A 45 -2.90 6.47 25.47
N CYS A 46 -1.66 6.50 24.99
CA CYS A 46 -0.54 7.06 25.75
C CYS A 46 -0.72 8.56 26.00
N ALA A 47 -1.20 9.33 25.01
CA ALA A 47 -1.39 10.77 25.13
C ALA A 47 -2.46 11.15 26.16
N VAL A 48 -3.52 10.35 26.25
CA VAL A 48 -4.60 10.57 27.23
C VAL A 48 -4.15 10.27 28.66
N GLY A 49 -3.27 9.29 28.86
CA GLY A 49 -2.77 8.90 30.17
C GLY A 49 -1.67 9.82 30.75
N GLN A 50 -1.15 10.77 29.96
CA GLN A 50 -0.04 11.63 30.37
C GLN A 50 -0.51 12.99 30.88
N GLN A 51 0.02 13.43 32.03
CA GLN A 51 -0.19 14.79 32.54
C GLN A 51 0.62 15.87 31.79
N ALA A 52 1.64 15.45 31.01
CA ALA A 52 2.46 16.36 30.21
C ALA A 52 1.78 16.66 28.84
N PRO A 53 1.96 17.86 28.30
CA PRO A 53 1.37 18.22 27.00
C PRO A 53 1.98 17.36 25.87
N PHE A 54 1.20 16.40 25.40
CA PHE A 54 1.55 15.59 24.24
C PHE A 54 1.32 16.41 22.96
N HIS A 55 2.32 16.51 22.08
CA HIS A 55 2.20 17.35 20.91
C HIS A 55 1.50 16.60 19.77
N TRP A 56 0.47 17.18 19.19
CA TRP A 56 -0.33 16.57 18.08
C TRP A 56 0.53 16.13 16.88
N ALA A 57 1.68 16.78 16.65
CA ALA A 57 2.61 16.40 15.58
C ALA A 57 3.15 14.98 15.71
N LEU A 58 3.14 14.38 16.91
CA LEU A 58 3.52 12.98 17.13
C LEU A 58 2.57 11.99 16.45
N PHE A 59 1.34 12.38 16.13
CA PHE A 59 0.42 11.57 15.33
C PHE A 59 0.69 11.71 13.83
N VAL A 60 1.15 12.88 13.38
CA VAL A 60 1.34 13.17 11.95
C VAL A 60 2.50 12.35 11.38
N LEU A 61 3.62 12.26 12.09
CA LEU A 61 4.79 11.54 11.58
C LEU A 61 4.50 10.06 11.24
N PRO A 62 4.00 9.22 12.16
CA PRO A 62 3.68 7.83 11.82
C PRO A 62 2.54 7.75 10.79
N GLY A 63 1.54 8.64 10.84
CA GLY A 63 0.47 8.69 9.85
C GLY A 63 0.99 8.90 8.43
N VAL A 64 1.89 9.85 8.23
CA VAL A 64 2.53 10.12 6.93
C VAL A 64 3.43 8.97 6.50
N LEU A 65 4.19 8.36 7.42
CA LEU A 65 5.02 7.19 7.12
C LEU A 65 4.18 6.01 6.62
N PHE A 66 3.12 5.65 7.34
CA PHE A 66 2.24 4.55 6.94
C PHE A 66 1.52 4.85 5.62
N MET A 67 1.10 6.09 5.38
CA MET A 67 0.53 6.51 4.11
C MET A 67 1.54 6.35 2.96
N GLY A 68 2.80 6.74 3.18
CA GLY A 68 3.89 6.57 2.21
C GLY A 68 4.17 5.10 1.90
N PHE A 69 4.25 4.24 2.92
CA PHE A 69 4.43 2.79 2.72
C PHE A 69 3.24 2.15 2.03
N HIS A 70 2.01 2.54 2.38
CA HIS A 70 0.82 2.07 1.68
C HIS A 70 0.86 2.43 0.20
N ALA A 71 1.19 3.68 -0.14
CA ALA A 71 1.33 4.12 -1.52
C ALA A 71 2.47 3.39 -2.26
N PHE A 72 3.59 3.12 -1.59
CA PHE A 72 4.71 2.36 -2.15
C PHE A 72 4.30 0.93 -2.51
N PHE A 73 3.65 0.20 -1.60
CA PHE A 73 3.19 -1.17 -1.89
C PHE A 73 2.13 -1.18 -2.99
N LEU A 74 1.20 -0.23 -3.00
CA LEU A 74 0.20 -0.08 -4.04
C LEU A 74 0.84 0.23 -5.41
N GLN A 75 1.88 1.06 -5.45
CA GLN A 75 2.64 1.34 -6.67
C GLN A 75 3.28 0.07 -7.26
N GLN A 76 3.89 -0.75 -6.41
CA GLN A 76 4.50 -2.02 -6.83
C GLN A 76 3.43 -3.00 -7.32
N GLU A 77 2.35 -3.18 -6.57
CA GLU A 77 1.23 -4.04 -6.94
C GLU A 77 0.70 -3.70 -8.34
N ARG A 78 0.47 -2.41 -8.62
CA ARG A 78 -0.03 -1.95 -9.92
C ARG A 78 0.94 -2.23 -11.06
N ALA A 79 2.24 -2.09 -10.84
CA ALA A 79 3.25 -2.44 -11.83
C ALA A 79 3.20 -3.94 -12.18
N PHE A 80 3.05 -4.81 -11.18
CA PHE A 80 2.88 -6.25 -11.42
C PHE A 80 1.55 -6.61 -12.07
N VAL A 81 0.45 -5.90 -11.74
CA VAL A 81 -0.85 -6.05 -12.43
C VAL A 81 -0.74 -5.69 -13.92
N GLN A 82 0.00 -4.62 -14.26
CA GLN A 82 0.23 -4.27 -15.66
C GLN A 82 1.02 -5.34 -16.41
N LEU A 83 2.07 -5.90 -15.77
CA LEU A 83 2.82 -7.04 -16.37
C LEU A 83 1.92 -8.27 -16.57
N TYR A 84 1.06 -8.56 -15.60
CA TYR A 84 0.09 -9.65 -15.69
C TYR A 84 -0.87 -9.46 -16.86
N ASN A 85 -1.49 -8.28 -16.98
CA ASN A 85 -2.43 -7.97 -18.05
C ASN A 85 -1.73 -8.07 -19.43
N THR A 86 -0.54 -7.49 -19.57
CA THR A 86 0.25 -7.57 -20.80
C THR A 86 0.54 -9.02 -21.21
N ALA A 87 0.86 -9.89 -20.24
CA ALA A 87 1.14 -11.30 -20.52
C ALA A 87 -0.14 -12.10 -20.79
N SER A 88 -1.25 -11.73 -20.16
CA SER A 88 -2.56 -12.38 -20.35
C SER A 88 -3.15 -12.07 -21.73
N ASP A 89 -3.05 -10.80 -22.16
CA ASP A 89 -3.65 -10.32 -23.41
C ASP A 89 -2.82 -10.64 -24.67
N ALA A 90 -1.55 -11.04 -24.50
CA ALA A 90 -0.67 -11.34 -25.61
C ALA A 90 -1.15 -12.59 -26.39
N PRO A 91 -1.10 -12.57 -27.75
CA PRO A 91 -1.42 -13.73 -28.57
C PRO A 91 -0.56 -14.95 -28.20
N LEU A 92 -1.12 -16.17 -28.31
CA LEU A 92 -0.39 -17.42 -28.02
C LEU A 92 0.83 -17.63 -28.93
N ALA A 93 0.77 -17.14 -30.15
CA ALA A 93 1.89 -17.23 -31.10
C ALA A 93 3.05 -16.26 -30.78
N GLN A 94 2.84 -15.29 -29.87
CA GLN A 94 3.88 -14.34 -29.50
C GLN A 94 4.83 -14.97 -28.50
N VAL A 95 6.12 -14.97 -28.81
CA VAL A 95 7.19 -15.36 -27.87
C VAL A 95 7.30 -14.29 -26.80
N LEU A 96 6.82 -14.57 -25.59
CA LEU A 96 6.94 -13.69 -24.45
C LEU A 96 8.26 -13.92 -23.72
N SER A 97 8.90 -12.86 -23.29
CA SER A 97 9.98 -12.97 -22.31
C SER A 97 9.39 -13.07 -20.90
N TYR A 98 9.53 -14.22 -20.28
CA TYR A 98 9.06 -14.49 -18.91
C TYR A 98 10.01 -13.98 -17.83
N ARG A 99 10.97 -13.13 -18.20
CA ARG A 99 11.90 -12.53 -17.26
C ARG A 99 11.27 -11.33 -16.56
N ILE A 100 11.32 -11.35 -15.22
CA ILE A 100 10.96 -10.19 -14.38
C ILE A 100 12.26 -9.48 -14.04
N ASP A 101 12.47 -8.29 -14.59
CA ASP A 101 13.64 -7.48 -14.31
C ASP A 101 13.25 -6.04 -13.92
N ALA A 102 14.21 -5.33 -13.31
CA ALA A 102 13.99 -3.98 -12.82
C ALA A 102 13.65 -2.98 -13.94
N ALA A 103 14.19 -3.17 -15.14
CA ALA A 103 13.94 -2.28 -16.28
C ALA A 103 12.49 -2.40 -16.75
N ARG A 104 11.95 -3.61 -16.85
CA ARG A 104 10.55 -3.84 -17.20
C ARG A 104 9.59 -3.28 -16.15
N LEU A 105 9.89 -3.49 -14.87
CA LEU A 105 9.10 -2.91 -13.79
C LEU A 105 9.16 -1.38 -13.81
N ALA A 106 10.32 -0.79 -14.05
CA ALA A 106 10.47 0.66 -14.15
C ALA A 106 9.67 1.25 -15.32
N ALA A 107 9.60 0.54 -16.46
CA ALA A 107 8.86 1.00 -17.64
C ALA A 107 7.34 1.08 -17.42
N VAL A 108 6.78 0.25 -16.52
CA VAL A 108 5.34 0.20 -16.23
C VAL A 108 4.96 0.86 -14.91
N ARG A 109 5.96 1.31 -14.12
CA ARG A 109 5.73 1.88 -12.80
C ARG A 109 5.21 3.32 -12.90
N GLU A 110 4.07 3.59 -12.26
CA GLU A 110 3.55 4.95 -12.10
C GLU A 110 4.42 5.77 -11.11
N PRO A 111 4.49 7.10 -11.24
CA PRO A 111 5.14 7.95 -10.24
C PRO A 111 4.49 7.79 -8.86
N LEU A 112 5.29 7.72 -7.79
CA LEU A 112 4.79 7.54 -6.42
C LEU A 112 3.81 8.65 -6.00
N LEU A 113 4.09 9.90 -6.40
CA LEU A 113 3.20 11.04 -6.12
C LEU A 113 1.81 10.86 -6.74
N SER A 114 1.73 10.31 -7.96
CA SER A 114 0.45 10.00 -8.61
C SER A 114 -0.35 8.96 -7.82
N VAL A 115 0.34 7.95 -7.27
CA VAL A 115 -0.30 6.91 -6.44
C VAL A 115 -0.72 7.47 -5.08
N LEU A 116 0.09 8.32 -4.46
CA LEU A 116 -0.24 9.04 -3.22
C LEU A 116 -1.52 9.86 -3.35
N CYS A 117 -1.70 10.55 -4.49
CA CYS A 117 -2.89 11.38 -4.75
C CYS A 117 -4.16 10.56 -5.06
N ARG A 118 -4.08 9.23 -5.12
CA ARG A 118 -5.26 8.41 -5.38
C ARG A 118 -6.22 8.37 -4.20
N PRO A 119 -7.54 8.37 -4.47
CA PRO A 119 -8.56 8.31 -3.42
C PRO A 119 -8.39 7.13 -2.46
N THR A 120 -7.92 5.98 -2.97
CA THR A 120 -7.69 4.76 -2.17
C THR A 120 -6.63 4.92 -1.08
N VAL A 121 -5.69 5.86 -1.22
CA VAL A 121 -4.64 6.13 -0.24
C VAL A 121 -5.11 7.20 0.74
N TRP A 122 -5.39 8.40 0.27
CA TRP A 122 -5.69 9.52 1.16
C TRP A 122 -7.08 9.43 1.81
N ALA A 123 -8.09 8.83 1.15
CA ALA A 123 -9.43 8.67 1.74
C ALA A 123 -9.45 7.77 2.98
N PHE A 124 -8.43 6.93 3.18
CA PHE A 124 -8.26 6.18 4.42
C PHE A 124 -7.42 6.94 5.45
N HIS A 125 -6.25 7.45 5.05
CA HIS A 125 -5.28 8.00 6.00
C HIS A 125 -5.66 9.40 6.51
N LEU A 126 -6.29 10.26 5.68
CA LEU A 126 -6.67 11.59 6.14
C LEU A 126 -7.82 11.57 7.17
N PRO A 127 -8.93 10.82 6.97
CA PRO A 127 -9.96 10.71 8.00
C PRO A 127 -9.44 10.06 9.29
N LEU A 128 -8.55 9.07 9.19
CA LEU A 128 -7.93 8.45 10.35
C LEU A 128 -7.11 9.46 11.16
N LEU A 129 -6.23 10.23 10.51
CA LEU A 129 -5.44 11.29 11.16
C LEU A 129 -6.32 12.39 11.74
N ALA A 130 -7.29 12.87 10.97
CA ALA A 130 -8.22 13.89 11.44
C ALA A 130 -9.01 13.40 12.65
N GLY A 131 -9.52 12.16 12.62
CA GLY A 131 -10.24 11.55 13.75
C GLY A 131 -9.40 11.46 15.00
N VAL A 132 -8.16 10.98 14.90
CA VAL A 132 -7.22 10.89 16.05
C VAL A 132 -6.93 12.27 16.63
N VAL A 133 -6.66 13.27 15.79
CA VAL A 133 -6.36 14.64 16.25
C VAL A 133 -7.59 15.27 16.92
N LEU A 134 -8.78 15.11 16.34
CA LEU A 134 -10.02 15.65 16.93
C LEU A 134 -10.34 15.01 18.28
N VAL A 135 -10.22 13.68 18.39
CA VAL A 135 -10.42 12.98 19.67
C VAL A 135 -9.42 13.47 20.72
N TYR A 136 -8.15 13.60 20.34
CA TYR A 136 -7.11 14.11 21.24
C TYR A 136 -7.41 15.53 21.72
N GLN A 137 -7.84 16.43 20.85
CA GLN A 137 -8.22 17.80 21.20
C GLN A 137 -9.43 17.84 22.13
N GLY A 138 -10.49 17.10 21.81
CA GLY A 138 -11.69 17.02 22.61
C GLY A 138 -11.43 16.47 24.03
N LEU A 139 -10.54 15.49 24.16
CA LEU A 139 -10.15 14.94 25.47
C LEU A 139 -9.34 15.94 26.30
N ARG A 140 -8.50 16.77 25.65
CA ARG A 140 -7.76 17.86 26.35
C ARG A 140 -8.69 18.95 26.87
N GLU A 141 -9.70 19.33 26.10
CA GLU A 141 -10.68 20.35 26.48
C GLU A 141 -11.61 19.85 27.61
N ALA A 142 -11.93 18.55 27.59
CA ALA A 142 -12.78 17.94 28.62
C ALA A 142 -12.09 17.68 29.95
N SER A 143 -10.74 17.84 30.05
CA SER A 143 -9.96 17.76 31.27
C SER A 143 -9.60 19.17 31.74
N PRO A 144 -10.55 19.97 32.33
CA PRO A 144 -10.23 21.22 32.92
C PRO A 144 -9.37 20.95 34.17
N CYS A 145 -8.33 21.74 34.34
CA CYS A 145 -7.45 21.71 35.50
C CYS A 145 -8.27 21.61 36.82
N CYS A 146 -8.10 20.49 37.55
CA CYS A 146 -8.29 20.48 38.99
C CYS A 146 -7.01 20.96 39.66
#